data_5686494357fcb80ac47edc77b5593499
#
_entry.id   5686494357fcb80ac47edc77b5593499
#
_cell.length_a   1.000
_cell.length_b   1.000
_cell.length_c   1.000
_cell.angle_alpha   90.00
_cell.angle_beta   90.00
_cell.angle_gamma   90.00
#
_symmetry.space_group_name_H-M   'P 1'
#
loop_
_entity.id
_entity.type
_entity.pdbx_description
1 polymer ?
#
loop_
_entity_poly.entity_id
_entity_poly.type
_entity_poly.pdbx_seq_one_letter_code
_entity_poly.pdbx_strand_id
1 'polypeptide(L)'
;MHSATFIAIVGLLIAVYIVTRRKSTSSLSLPPGPKPLPIIGNVHQAPKSHGWRTYREWSKQYGPIVHVNMLGQPIIILSTSEVAHDLLAKRGAIFSDRPRLFLATELALKGLNILMMNYTDQFRQHQRLQVSVLNATPAAAYLPFQTLESQQLIHDLLENAGGAGADVQGHFQRAVASIIHALLYGFRVKDYNDPVLRAVVKLNDEFSEFIQVGAHIVDQFPVLNNLPGFLAPWQAKAENHYTTKYDLRAENFRRGLESDAWNISKHLKKTVEKDSLDMPLDELAFELGTMIDAALDGTTDSLIWFVVACITQDQGFVAKAREELDAVVGRDRLPVPDDKPKLPYVTAIVEEIFRWRPAGPEGVPHLNKEETTYNGYIIPRGSVIVPNVWTISREEALFGPDPDDFIPDRWLDEDGKTLKALPPAVFGYGRRTCPGRYFARNAIWVVVAQLLWSFDIKAGLSEETGEPILVDPIACTYGLVMRALPFKASFNPRGPWVREVIARDGDTYSKDHAAMLNQIGAEFAKL
;
A
#
# COMPACT_ATOMS: atom_id res chain seq x y z
N MET A 1 11.34 34.61 -41.21
CA MET A 1 12.22 34.15 -40.10
C MET A 1 11.64 32.94 -39.35
N HIS A 2 10.35 32.85 -39.07
CA HIS A 2 9.76 31.73 -38.24
C HIS A 2 9.85 30.33 -38.85
N SER A 3 9.77 30.19 -40.19
CA SER A 3 9.84 28.86 -40.87
C SER A 3 11.24 28.22 -40.84
N ALA A 4 12.29 29.04 -40.96
CA ALA A 4 13.68 28.54 -40.92
C ALA A 4 14.06 28.03 -39.51
N THR A 5 13.63 28.76 -38.47
CA THR A 5 13.82 28.37 -37.07
C THR A 5 13.07 27.07 -36.72
N PHE A 6 11.83 26.92 -37.22
CA PHE A 6 11.05 25.71 -37.02
C PHE A 6 11.68 24.51 -37.70
N ILE A 7 12.15 24.67 -38.95
CA ILE A 7 12.87 23.60 -39.68
C ILE A 7 14.17 23.21 -38.97
N ALA A 8 14.91 24.18 -38.43
CA ALA A 8 16.15 23.93 -37.68
C ALA A 8 15.87 23.14 -36.37
N ILE A 9 14.81 23.50 -35.63
CA ILE A 9 14.40 22.78 -34.42
C ILE A 9 13.97 21.35 -34.74
N VAL A 10 13.16 21.17 -35.80
CA VAL A 10 12.73 19.83 -36.23
C VAL A 10 13.93 19.01 -36.71
N GLY A 11 14.86 19.60 -37.45
CA GLY A 11 16.10 18.95 -37.88
C GLY A 11 16.98 18.54 -36.70
N LEU A 12 17.10 19.40 -35.68
CA LEU A 12 17.86 19.11 -34.47
C LEU A 12 17.19 17.96 -33.67
N LEU A 13 15.88 17.96 -33.54
CA LEU A 13 15.14 16.89 -32.88
C LEU A 13 15.30 15.55 -33.60
N ILE A 14 15.26 15.55 -34.95
CA ILE A 14 15.51 14.36 -35.76
C ILE A 14 16.96 13.89 -35.60
N ALA A 15 17.93 14.79 -35.61
CA ALA A 15 19.34 14.46 -35.41
C ALA A 15 19.58 13.87 -34.02
N VAL A 16 19.03 14.47 -32.96
CA VAL A 16 19.06 13.95 -31.59
C VAL A 16 18.41 12.56 -31.54
N TYR A 17 17.24 12.37 -32.17
CA TYR A 17 16.57 11.08 -32.25
C TYR A 17 17.42 10.01 -32.94
N ILE A 18 18.08 10.34 -34.05
CA ILE A 18 18.97 9.41 -34.78
C ILE A 18 20.21 9.05 -33.92
N VAL A 19 20.82 10.05 -33.27
CA VAL A 19 22.01 9.85 -32.43
C VAL A 19 21.67 9.07 -31.15
N THR A 20 20.51 9.32 -30.57
CA THR A 20 20.06 8.61 -29.35
C THR A 20 19.57 7.19 -29.63
N ARG A 21 19.23 6.84 -30.87
CA ARG A 21 19.00 5.46 -31.29
C ARG A 21 20.31 4.68 -31.30
N ARG A 22 20.82 4.37 -30.11
CA ARG A 22 21.86 3.34 -30.00
C ARG A 22 21.29 2.05 -30.60
N LYS A 23 21.88 1.59 -31.71
CA LYS A 23 21.61 0.25 -32.22
C LYS A 23 21.99 -0.71 -31.09
N SER A 24 21.01 -1.43 -30.56
CA SER A 24 21.32 -2.59 -29.72
C SER A 24 22.24 -3.50 -30.53
N THR A 25 23.36 -3.90 -29.97
CA THR A 25 24.28 -4.86 -30.57
C THR A 25 23.74 -6.29 -30.51
N SER A 26 22.61 -6.48 -29.81
CA SER A 26 21.93 -7.78 -29.65
C SER A 26 21.07 -8.11 -30.88
N SER A 27 21.12 -9.36 -31.32
CA SER A 27 20.22 -9.92 -32.32
C SER A 27 18.79 -10.15 -31.80
N LEU A 28 18.59 -10.02 -30.47
CA LEU A 28 17.30 -10.22 -29.83
C LEU A 28 16.39 -8.98 -29.96
N SER A 29 15.08 -9.23 -30.04
CA SER A 29 14.07 -8.17 -30.07
C SER A 29 13.68 -7.70 -28.67
N LEU A 30 13.14 -6.49 -28.59
CA LEU A 30 12.40 -6.02 -27.39
C LEU A 30 11.13 -6.87 -27.19
N PRO A 31 10.59 -6.96 -25.96
CA PRO A 31 9.28 -7.58 -25.76
C PRO A 31 8.19 -6.93 -26.64
N PRO A 32 7.14 -7.67 -27.02
CA PRO A 32 6.05 -7.13 -27.83
C PRO A 32 5.30 -6.01 -27.08
N GLY A 33 4.61 -5.17 -27.84
CA GLY A 33 3.83 -4.07 -27.26
C GLY A 33 3.17 -3.21 -28.34
N PRO A 34 2.42 -2.18 -27.94
CA PRO A 34 1.78 -1.26 -28.85
C PRO A 34 2.82 -0.49 -29.68
N LYS A 35 2.52 -0.23 -30.95
CA LYS A 35 3.45 0.43 -31.87
C LYS A 35 3.76 1.86 -31.42
N PRO A 36 5.04 2.22 -31.18
CA PRO A 36 5.42 3.57 -30.82
C PRO A 36 5.42 4.50 -32.03
N LEU A 37 5.09 5.77 -31.80
CA LEU A 37 5.36 6.84 -32.77
C LEU A 37 6.81 7.30 -32.70
N PRO A 38 7.36 7.86 -33.82
CA PRO A 38 8.66 8.49 -33.78
C PRO A 38 8.75 9.57 -32.70
N ILE A 39 9.87 9.68 -32.00
CA ILE A 39 10.20 10.65 -30.95
C ILE A 39 9.39 10.46 -29.65
N ILE A 40 8.06 10.55 -29.71
CA ILE A 40 7.19 10.49 -28.51
C ILE A 40 6.94 9.07 -28.01
N GLY A 41 7.23 8.03 -28.82
CA GLY A 41 6.95 6.65 -28.42
C GLY A 41 5.47 6.39 -28.25
N ASN A 42 5.09 5.81 -27.11
CA ASN A 42 3.71 5.43 -26.79
C ASN A 42 2.96 6.48 -25.93
N VAL A 43 3.46 7.71 -25.81
CA VAL A 43 2.80 8.77 -25.01
C VAL A 43 1.34 8.98 -25.41
N HIS A 44 1.04 8.91 -26.71
CA HIS A 44 -0.32 9.04 -27.24
C HIS A 44 -1.27 7.91 -26.82
N GLN A 45 -0.73 6.79 -26.32
CA GLN A 45 -1.47 5.62 -25.82
C GLN A 45 -1.39 5.50 -24.30
N ALA A 46 -0.67 6.42 -23.62
CA ALA A 46 -0.53 6.40 -22.18
C ALA A 46 -1.91 6.48 -21.50
N PRO A 47 -2.21 5.61 -20.53
CA PRO A 47 -3.45 5.68 -19.80
C PRO A 47 -3.53 7.00 -19.03
N LYS A 48 -4.66 7.69 -19.09
CA LYS A 48 -4.89 8.95 -18.35
C LYS A 48 -5.19 8.71 -16.88
N SER A 49 -5.71 7.53 -16.56
CA SER A 49 -6.02 7.08 -15.19
C SER A 49 -6.06 5.55 -15.17
N HIS A 50 -5.93 4.94 -13.98
CA HIS A 50 -6.07 3.50 -13.76
C HIS A 50 -5.24 2.66 -14.75
N GLY A 51 -3.95 2.99 -14.88
CA GLY A 51 -3.02 2.38 -15.85
C GLY A 51 -3.02 0.86 -15.81
N TRP A 52 -3.19 0.27 -14.63
CA TRP A 52 -3.24 -1.19 -14.43
C TRP A 52 -4.33 -1.90 -15.24
N ARG A 53 -5.47 -1.23 -15.52
CA ARG A 53 -6.54 -1.78 -16.36
C ARG A 53 -6.12 -1.83 -17.83
N THR A 54 -5.51 -0.75 -18.33
CA THR A 54 -4.93 -0.69 -19.68
C THR A 54 -3.82 -1.72 -19.84
N TYR A 55 -2.95 -1.88 -18.85
CA TYR A 55 -1.87 -2.85 -18.86
C TYR A 55 -2.39 -4.30 -18.90
N ARG A 56 -3.53 -4.58 -18.23
CA ARG A 56 -4.21 -5.87 -18.33
C ARG A 56 -4.67 -6.14 -19.77
N GLU A 57 -5.27 -5.17 -20.45
CA GLU A 57 -5.69 -5.34 -21.85
C GLU A 57 -4.48 -5.53 -22.78
N TRP A 58 -3.40 -4.80 -22.56
CA TRP A 58 -2.18 -5.02 -23.33
C TRP A 58 -1.58 -6.40 -23.06
N SER A 59 -1.63 -6.91 -21.85
CA SER A 59 -1.11 -8.25 -21.56
C SER A 59 -1.91 -9.37 -22.25
N LYS A 60 -3.22 -9.20 -22.40
CA LYS A 60 -4.07 -10.14 -23.18
C LYS A 60 -3.67 -10.15 -24.64
N GLN A 61 -3.28 -8.99 -25.20
CA GLN A 61 -2.93 -8.84 -26.61
C GLN A 61 -1.48 -9.24 -26.91
N TYR A 62 -0.54 -8.88 -26.04
CA TYR A 62 0.90 -8.97 -26.32
C TYR A 62 1.62 -10.03 -25.49
N GLY A 63 0.97 -10.60 -24.48
CA GLY A 63 1.55 -11.62 -23.60
C GLY A 63 2.01 -11.11 -22.25
N PRO A 64 2.72 -11.95 -21.47
CA PRO A 64 3.03 -11.69 -20.06
C PRO A 64 4.07 -10.61 -19.83
N ILE A 65 4.78 -10.19 -20.86
CA ILE A 65 5.81 -9.12 -20.82
C ILE A 65 5.49 -8.15 -21.94
N VAL A 66 5.21 -6.91 -21.61
CA VAL A 66 4.86 -5.87 -22.58
C VAL A 66 5.88 -4.73 -22.51
N HIS A 67 6.39 -4.30 -23.67
CA HIS A 67 7.26 -3.13 -23.79
C HIS A 67 6.50 -1.92 -24.30
N VAL A 68 6.67 -0.79 -23.64
CA VAL A 68 6.26 0.54 -24.12
C VAL A 68 7.40 1.53 -23.99
N ASN A 69 7.40 2.54 -24.84
CA ASN A 69 8.40 3.61 -24.83
C ASN A 69 7.74 4.96 -24.54
N MET A 70 8.15 5.62 -23.48
CA MET A 70 7.63 6.93 -23.08
C MET A 70 8.73 7.99 -23.22
N LEU A 71 8.72 8.75 -24.32
CA LEU A 71 9.75 9.76 -24.64
C LEU A 71 11.19 9.23 -24.57
N GLY A 72 11.43 8.01 -25.03
CA GLY A 72 12.74 7.37 -24.97
C GLY A 72 12.99 6.54 -23.71
N GLN A 73 12.15 6.65 -22.66
CA GLN A 73 12.20 5.80 -21.48
C GLN A 73 11.52 4.46 -21.75
N PRO A 74 12.24 3.33 -21.77
CA PRO A 74 11.64 2.01 -21.90
C PRO A 74 10.93 1.64 -20.59
N ILE A 75 9.70 1.12 -20.74
CA ILE A 75 8.90 0.58 -19.63
C ILE A 75 8.55 -0.87 -19.99
N ILE A 76 8.79 -1.78 -19.05
CA ILE A 76 8.49 -3.20 -19.17
C ILE A 76 7.41 -3.54 -18.14
N ILE A 77 6.25 -3.96 -18.63
CA ILE A 77 5.10 -4.34 -17.79
C ILE A 77 5.11 -5.86 -17.64
N LEU A 78 5.07 -6.33 -16.40
CA LEU A 78 5.06 -7.74 -16.03
C LEU A 78 3.65 -8.11 -15.58
N SER A 79 3.07 -9.15 -16.17
CA SER A 79 1.64 -9.46 -16.01
C SER A 79 1.36 -10.88 -15.49
N THR A 80 2.40 -11.66 -15.18
CA THR A 80 2.26 -12.98 -14.53
C THR A 80 3.16 -13.10 -13.32
N SER A 81 2.76 -13.93 -12.36
CA SER A 81 3.48 -14.21 -11.13
C SER A 81 4.87 -14.81 -11.43
N GLU A 82 4.96 -15.72 -12.39
CA GLU A 82 6.22 -16.35 -12.81
C GLU A 82 7.24 -15.31 -13.28
N VAL A 83 6.84 -14.48 -14.24
CA VAL A 83 7.74 -13.44 -14.81
C VAL A 83 8.16 -12.43 -13.75
N ALA A 84 7.23 -11.98 -12.92
CA ALA A 84 7.53 -11.04 -11.84
C ALA A 84 8.49 -11.67 -10.81
N HIS A 85 8.28 -12.91 -10.42
CA HIS A 85 9.15 -13.63 -9.51
C HIS A 85 10.56 -13.85 -10.10
N ASP A 86 10.64 -14.25 -11.36
CA ASP A 86 11.92 -14.50 -12.03
C ASP A 86 12.78 -13.24 -12.14
N LEU A 87 12.18 -12.12 -12.52
CA LEU A 87 12.91 -10.87 -12.69
C LEU A 87 13.15 -10.15 -11.37
N LEU A 88 12.12 -9.98 -10.54
CA LEU A 88 12.19 -9.12 -9.36
C LEU A 88 12.69 -9.84 -8.10
N ALA A 89 12.48 -11.18 -8.00
CA ALA A 89 12.98 -11.95 -6.87
C ALA A 89 14.31 -12.64 -7.20
N LYS A 90 14.33 -13.57 -8.18
CA LYS A 90 15.54 -14.34 -8.51
C LYS A 90 16.67 -13.45 -9.05
N ARG A 91 16.35 -12.42 -9.85
CA ARG A 91 17.33 -11.47 -10.41
C ARG A 91 17.32 -10.12 -9.68
N GLY A 92 16.89 -10.08 -8.42
CA GLY A 92 16.79 -8.87 -7.61
C GLY A 92 18.09 -8.04 -7.52
N ALA A 93 19.26 -8.63 -7.79
CA ALA A 93 20.52 -7.88 -7.87
C ALA A 93 20.51 -6.82 -8.99
N ILE A 94 19.80 -7.08 -10.09
CA ILE A 94 19.68 -6.18 -11.24
C ILE A 94 18.45 -5.29 -11.16
N PHE A 95 17.35 -5.79 -10.61
CA PHE A 95 16.00 -5.19 -10.68
C PHE A 95 15.51 -4.57 -9.37
N SER A 96 16.39 -4.17 -8.45
CA SER A 96 15.98 -3.61 -7.17
C SER A 96 16.13 -2.09 -7.06
N ASP A 97 16.61 -1.38 -8.08
CA ASP A 97 16.64 0.08 -8.07
C ASP A 97 15.25 0.68 -8.34
N ARG A 98 15.12 1.99 -8.19
CA ARG A 98 13.88 2.76 -8.40
C ARG A 98 14.06 3.75 -9.56
N PRO A 99 13.00 4.01 -10.34
CA PRO A 99 13.04 5.09 -11.31
C PRO A 99 13.22 6.43 -10.60
N ARG A 100 13.97 7.33 -11.24
CA ARG A 100 14.17 8.68 -10.73
C ARG A 100 12.88 9.49 -10.95
N LEU A 101 12.25 9.89 -9.87
CA LEU A 101 11.15 10.86 -9.85
C LEU A 101 11.67 12.13 -9.17
N PHE A 102 12.23 13.04 -9.96
CA PHE A 102 13.00 14.18 -9.46
C PHE A 102 12.19 15.03 -8.47
N LEU A 103 10.93 15.31 -8.81
CA LEU A 103 10.03 16.07 -7.94
C LEU A 103 9.81 15.39 -6.60
N ALA A 104 9.41 14.12 -6.62
CA ALA A 104 9.10 13.36 -5.42
C ALA A 104 10.35 13.05 -4.60
N THR A 105 11.40 12.51 -5.25
CA THR A 105 12.53 11.95 -4.52
C THR A 105 13.53 13.02 -4.06
N GLU A 106 13.86 13.97 -4.93
CA GLU A 106 14.93 14.94 -4.66
C GLU A 106 14.41 16.25 -4.07
N LEU A 107 13.24 16.73 -4.50
CA LEU A 107 12.69 17.98 -4.00
C LEU A 107 11.78 17.79 -2.79
N ALA A 108 10.75 16.94 -2.90
CA ALA A 108 9.73 16.82 -1.87
C ALA A 108 10.14 15.92 -0.69
N LEU A 109 11.10 14.98 -0.87
CA LEU A 109 11.53 14.06 0.20
C LEU A 109 13.03 14.11 0.50
N LYS A 110 13.80 14.93 -0.24
CA LYS A 110 15.27 15.08 -0.08
C LYS A 110 16.03 13.75 0.00
N GLY A 111 15.55 12.71 -0.69
CA GLY A 111 16.14 11.37 -0.70
C GLY A 111 15.84 10.50 0.53
N LEU A 112 15.08 10.97 1.51
CA LEU A 112 14.89 10.30 2.81
C LEU A 112 13.80 9.22 2.85
N ASN A 113 13.14 8.91 1.73
CA ASN A 113 12.07 7.90 1.72
C ASN A 113 12.57 6.57 1.16
N ILE A 114 12.64 5.54 2.00
CA ILE A 114 13.11 4.19 1.63
C ILE A 114 12.35 3.57 0.46
N LEU A 115 11.05 3.87 0.30
CA LEU A 115 10.26 3.36 -0.82
C LEU A 115 10.88 3.72 -2.17
N MET A 116 11.45 4.94 -2.27
CA MET A 116 12.00 5.51 -3.50
C MET A 116 13.53 5.47 -3.57
N MET A 117 14.23 5.02 -2.51
CA MET A 117 15.68 4.87 -2.52
C MET A 117 16.13 3.79 -3.51
N ASN A 118 17.27 3.99 -4.17
CA ASN A 118 17.97 2.93 -4.89
C ASN A 118 18.52 1.88 -3.91
N TYR A 119 18.82 0.66 -4.42
CA TYR A 119 19.30 -0.44 -3.58
C TYR A 119 20.80 -0.24 -3.24
N THR A 120 21.08 0.66 -2.30
CA THR A 120 22.39 1.08 -1.80
C THR A 120 22.67 0.54 -0.40
N ASP A 121 23.81 0.88 0.17
CA ASP A 121 24.14 0.57 1.58
C ASP A 121 23.19 1.30 2.53
N GLN A 122 22.88 2.58 2.24
CA GLN A 122 21.89 3.35 2.99
C GLN A 122 20.53 2.63 3.00
N PHE A 123 20.01 2.24 1.83
CA PHE A 123 18.76 1.45 1.76
C PHE A 123 18.82 0.20 2.65
N ARG A 124 19.95 -0.53 2.63
CA ARG A 124 20.10 -1.75 3.44
C ARG A 124 20.10 -1.46 4.95
N GLN A 125 20.61 -0.31 5.38
CA GLN A 125 20.54 0.12 6.77
C GLN A 125 19.09 0.39 7.19
N HIS A 126 18.33 1.18 6.41
CA HIS A 126 16.89 1.41 6.65
C HIS A 126 16.09 0.11 6.65
N GLN A 127 16.32 -0.75 5.65
CA GLN A 127 15.63 -2.04 5.57
C GLN A 127 15.91 -2.92 6.80
N ARG A 128 17.15 -2.94 7.30
CA ARG A 128 17.51 -3.69 8.52
C ARG A 128 16.73 -3.19 9.72
N LEU A 129 16.60 -1.88 9.89
CA LEU A 129 15.81 -1.29 10.97
C LEU A 129 14.32 -1.65 10.84
N GLN A 130 13.73 -1.53 9.64
CA GLN A 130 12.34 -1.94 9.43
C GLN A 130 12.12 -3.42 9.74
N VAL A 131 12.99 -4.30 9.24
CA VAL A 131 12.87 -5.74 9.44
C VAL A 131 12.99 -6.11 10.93
N SER A 132 13.83 -5.40 11.71
CA SER A 132 13.99 -5.67 13.14
C SER A 132 12.70 -5.46 13.94
N VAL A 133 11.78 -4.60 13.46
CA VAL A 133 10.52 -4.29 14.14
C VAL A 133 9.26 -4.76 13.40
N LEU A 134 9.36 -5.20 12.12
CA LEU A 134 8.20 -5.56 11.29
C LEU A 134 8.20 -7.03 10.83
N ASN A 135 9.24 -7.81 11.12
CA ASN A 135 9.28 -9.22 10.77
C ASN A 135 8.23 -10.03 11.56
N ALA A 136 8.08 -11.30 11.28
CA ALA A 136 7.02 -12.16 11.82
C ALA A 136 6.96 -12.15 13.36
N THR A 137 8.10 -12.33 14.02
CA THR A 137 8.17 -12.39 15.49
C THR A 137 7.86 -11.04 16.15
N PRO A 138 8.49 -9.90 15.78
CA PRO A 138 8.07 -8.59 16.25
C PRO A 138 6.59 -8.29 15.98
N ALA A 139 6.10 -8.59 14.77
CA ALA A 139 4.71 -8.33 14.41
C ALA A 139 3.70 -9.10 15.27
N ALA A 140 4.05 -10.28 15.76
CA ALA A 140 3.22 -11.05 16.68
C ALA A 140 3.10 -10.37 18.05
N ALA A 141 4.15 -9.70 18.53
CA ALA A 141 4.11 -8.98 19.80
C ALA A 141 3.13 -7.79 19.80
N TYR A 142 2.76 -7.27 18.62
CA TYR A 142 1.80 -6.16 18.49
C TYR A 142 0.33 -6.59 18.53
N LEU A 143 0.03 -7.88 18.42
CA LEU A 143 -1.33 -8.42 18.38
C LEU A 143 -2.23 -7.94 19.55
N PRO A 144 -1.77 -7.90 20.80
CA PRO A 144 -2.60 -7.38 21.90
C PRO A 144 -3.06 -5.94 21.66
N PHE A 145 -2.17 -5.08 21.14
CA PHE A 145 -2.51 -3.68 20.86
C PHE A 145 -3.42 -3.54 19.63
N GLN A 146 -3.18 -4.32 18.58
CA GLN A 146 -4.06 -4.39 17.41
C GLN A 146 -5.46 -4.85 17.80
N THR A 147 -5.57 -5.81 18.72
CA THR A 147 -6.85 -6.29 19.26
C THR A 147 -7.56 -5.19 20.07
N LEU A 148 -6.84 -4.46 20.91
CA LEU A 148 -7.37 -3.35 21.69
C LEU A 148 -7.99 -2.27 20.79
N GLU A 149 -7.30 -1.88 19.74
CA GLU A 149 -7.80 -0.85 18.82
C GLU A 149 -8.93 -1.36 17.92
N SER A 150 -8.92 -2.65 17.58
CA SER A 150 -10.04 -3.28 16.90
C SER A 150 -11.30 -3.30 17.77
N GLN A 151 -11.18 -3.63 19.07
CA GLN A 151 -12.30 -3.54 20.03
C GLN A 151 -12.85 -2.11 20.12
N GLN A 152 -11.97 -1.09 20.16
CA GLN A 152 -12.39 0.31 20.13
C GLN A 152 -13.12 0.64 18.84
N LEU A 153 -12.63 0.18 17.68
CA LEU A 153 -13.32 0.38 16.41
C LEU A 153 -14.74 -0.23 16.42
N ILE A 154 -14.89 -1.46 16.93
CA ILE A 154 -16.19 -2.12 17.04
C ILE A 154 -17.12 -1.33 17.97
N HIS A 155 -16.61 -0.83 19.11
CA HIS A 155 -17.35 0.04 20.02
C HIS A 155 -17.83 1.33 19.32
N ASP A 156 -16.93 2.03 18.62
CA ASP A 156 -17.23 3.28 17.92
C ASP A 156 -18.28 3.07 16.81
N LEU A 157 -18.18 1.96 16.06
CA LEU A 157 -19.18 1.60 15.03
C LEU A 157 -20.53 1.25 15.65
N LEU A 158 -20.56 0.60 16.82
CA LEU A 158 -21.78 0.25 17.53
C LEU A 158 -22.51 1.49 18.06
N GLU A 159 -21.79 2.47 18.59
CA GLU A 159 -22.36 3.74 19.05
C GLU A 159 -22.97 4.56 17.89
N ASN A 160 -22.41 4.40 16.70
CA ASN A 160 -22.91 5.01 15.47
C ASN A 160 -23.87 4.09 14.68
N ALA A 161 -24.27 2.93 15.26
CA ALA A 161 -25.22 2.02 14.65
C ALA A 161 -26.63 2.65 14.63
N GLY A 162 -27.16 2.80 13.43
CA GLY A 162 -28.45 3.43 13.18
C GLY A 162 -28.30 4.73 12.37
N GLY A 163 -29.39 5.18 11.75
CA GLY A 163 -29.39 6.35 10.89
C GLY A 163 -28.84 6.10 9.48
N ALA A 164 -28.31 7.15 8.84
CA ALA A 164 -27.88 7.12 7.43
C ALA A 164 -26.58 6.30 7.16
N GLY A 165 -25.97 5.73 8.20
CA GLY A 165 -24.71 4.98 8.12
C GLY A 165 -23.47 5.77 8.55
N ALA A 166 -22.39 5.04 8.89
CA ALA A 166 -21.14 5.59 9.36
C ALA A 166 -20.19 5.96 8.20
N ASP A 167 -19.33 6.95 8.42
CA ASP A 167 -18.17 7.21 7.57
C ASP A 167 -17.13 6.10 7.77
N VAL A 168 -17.08 5.17 6.81
CA VAL A 168 -16.21 4.00 6.85
C VAL A 168 -14.74 4.41 6.88
N GLN A 169 -14.37 5.40 6.05
CA GLN A 169 -12.98 5.83 5.93
C GLN A 169 -12.47 6.44 7.23
N GLY A 170 -13.22 7.34 7.84
CA GLY A 170 -12.83 8.02 9.08
C GLY A 170 -12.59 7.06 10.24
N HIS A 171 -13.51 6.13 10.46
CA HIS A 171 -13.39 5.14 11.54
C HIS A 171 -12.16 4.23 11.36
N PHE A 172 -11.92 3.73 10.14
CA PHE A 172 -10.79 2.84 9.90
C PHE A 172 -9.45 3.58 9.92
N GLN A 173 -9.38 4.80 9.36
CA GLN A 173 -8.18 5.64 9.46
C GLN A 173 -7.82 5.93 10.92
N ARG A 174 -8.80 6.28 11.77
CA ARG A 174 -8.57 6.49 13.19
C ARG A 174 -7.98 5.24 13.86
N ALA A 175 -8.58 4.06 13.64
CA ALA A 175 -8.14 2.82 14.25
C ALA A 175 -6.70 2.45 13.84
N VAL A 176 -6.39 2.48 12.53
CA VAL A 176 -5.06 2.16 12.01
C VAL A 176 -4.04 3.20 12.47
N ALA A 177 -4.39 4.49 12.43
CA ALA A 177 -3.52 5.55 12.93
C ALA A 177 -3.20 5.37 14.41
N SER A 178 -4.19 5.01 15.23
CA SER A 178 -3.98 4.78 16.66
C SER A 178 -3.04 3.61 16.92
N ILE A 179 -3.19 2.49 16.21
CA ILE A 179 -2.27 1.35 16.31
C ILE A 179 -0.83 1.80 16.04
N ILE A 180 -0.60 2.43 14.89
CA ILE A 180 0.77 2.70 14.47
C ILE A 180 1.42 3.83 15.28
N HIS A 181 0.69 4.89 15.65
CA HIS A 181 1.23 5.96 16.49
C HIS A 181 1.54 5.50 17.90
N ALA A 182 0.71 4.64 18.49
CA ALA A 182 0.99 4.08 19.80
C ALA A 182 2.25 3.21 19.80
N LEU A 183 2.40 2.33 18.82
CA LEU A 183 3.57 1.47 18.68
C LEU A 183 4.84 2.27 18.38
N LEU A 184 4.77 3.27 17.51
CA LEU A 184 5.94 4.06 17.12
C LEU A 184 6.30 5.12 18.17
N TYR A 185 5.32 5.78 18.79
CA TYR A 185 5.55 6.98 19.60
C TYR A 185 4.94 6.93 21.00
N GLY A 186 4.17 5.90 21.35
CA GLY A 186 3.59 5.74 22.69
C GLY A 186 2.31 6.52 22.95
N PHE A 187 1.64 7.09 21.92
CA PHE A 187 0.35 7.78 22.09
C PHE A 187 -0.71 7.27 21.14
N ARG A 188 -1.97 7.27 21.58
CA ARG A 188 -3.14 6.84 20.81
C ARG A 188 -3.79 8.02 20.09
N VAL A 189 -4.29 7.78 18.86
CA VAL A 189 -5.16 8.71 18.13
C VAL A 189 -6.61 8.36 18.49
N LYS A 190 -7.30 9.29 19.16
CA LYS A 190 -8.65 9.04 19.71
C LYS A 190 -9.77 9.50 18.79
N ASP A 191 -9.51 10.47 17.94
CA ASP A 191 -10.52 11.10 17.09
C ASP A 191 -10.03 11.15 15.63
N TYR A 192 -10.94 10.97 14.69
CA TYR A 192 -10.66 11.13 13.26
C TYR A 192 -10.22 12.55 12.90
N ASN A 193 -10.68 13.56 13.63
CA ASN A 193 -10.29 14.96 13.44
C ASN A 193 -8.98 15.33 14.18
N ASP A 194 -8.29 14.36 14.79
CA ASP A 194 -6.99 14.61 15.42
C ASP A 194 -6.03 15.32 14.45
N PRO A 195 -5.42 16.46 14.86
CA PRO A 195 -4.56 17.24 13.97
C PRO A 195 -3.40 16.44 13.37
N VAL A 196 -2.83 15.50 14.13
CA VAL A 196 -1.72 14.65 13.65
C VAL A 196 -2.23 13.74 12.54
N LEU A 197 -3.37 13.07 12.74
CA LEU A 197 -3.97 12.21 11.71
C LEU A 197 -4.31 13.00 10.44
N ARG A 198 -4.96 14.16 10.58
CA ARG A 198 -5.33 15.00 9.44
C ARG A 198 -4.11 15.49 8.65
N ALA A 199 -3.01 15.82 9.37
CA ALA A 199 -1.77 16.22 8.72
C ALA A 199 -1.13 15.05 7.94
N VAL A 200 -1.09 13.84 8.51
CA VAL A 200 -0.57 12.64 7.83
C VAL A 200 -1.39 12.34 6.57
N VAL A 201 -2.73 12.31 6.66
CA VAL A 201 -3.61 12.04 5.52
C VAL A 201 -3.36 13.05 4.40
N LYS A 202 -3.34 14.36 4.72
CA LYS A 202 -3.06 15.41 3.73
C LYS A 202 -1.71 15.23 3.05
N LEU A 203 -0.65 14.95 3.82
CA LEU A 203 0.70 14.76 3.28
C LEU A 203 0.80 13.50 2.41
N ASN A 204 0.05 12.44 2.71
CA ASN A 204 0.00 11.23 1.88
C ASN A 204 -0.73 11.49 0.55
N ASP A 205 -1.82 12.25 0.57
CA ASP A 205 -2.54 12.65 -0.65
C ASP A 205 -1.63 13.51 -1.55
N GLU A 206 -0.93 14.51 -0.98
CA GLU A 206 0.06 15.33 -1.72
C GLU A 206 1.22 14.48 -2.28
N PHE A 207 1.73 13.53 -1.51
CA PHE A 207 2.79 12.63 -1.96
C PHE A 207 2.32 11.75 -3.12
N SER A 208 1.09 11.27 -3.08
CA SER A 208 0.50 10.47 -4.16
C SER A 208 0.42 11.24 -5.49
N GLU A 209 0.27 12.56 -5.44
CA GLU A 209 0.37 13.41 -6.65
C GLU A 209 1.81 13.48 -7.16
N PHE A 210 2.80 13.67 -6.27
CA PHE A 210 4.21 13.83 -6.67
C PHE A 210 4.81 12.59 -7.33
N ILE A 211 4.37 11.39 -6.96
CA ILE A 211 4.93 10.14 -7.50
C ILE A 211 4.26 9.63 -8.77
N GLN A 212 3.30 10.35 -9.33
CA GLN A 212 2.67 9.95 -10.58
C GLN A 212 3.65 9.98 -11.75
N VAL A 213 4.01 8.82 -12.26
CA VAL A 213 4.96 8.66 -13.36
C VAL A 213 4.46 9.40 -14.61
N GLY A 214 5.29 10.30 -15.12
CA GLY A 214 4.98 11.07 -16.33
C GLY A 214 4.05 12.27 -16.12
N ALA A 215 3.57 12.55 -14.92
CA ALA A 215 2.72 13.69 -14.62
C ALA A 215 3.51 15.02 -14.54
N HIS A 216 4.78 14.96 -14.19
CA HIS A 216 5.58 16.14 -13.91
C HIS A 216 6.69 16.32 -14.94
N ILE A 217 6.67 17.44 -15.67
CA ILE A 217 7.66 17.73 -16.71
C ILE A 217 9.09 17.82 -16.14
N VAL A 218 9.25 18.24 -14.89
CA VAL A 218 10.54 18.34 -14.22
C VAL A 218 11.19 16.96 -13.98
N ASP A 219 10.41 15.87 -13.89
CA ASP A 219 10.94 14.53 -13.81
C ASP A 219 11.63 14.10 -15.11
N GLN A 220 11.11 14.54 -16.26
CA GLN A 220 11.67 14.28 -17.58
C GLN A 220 12.84 15.23 -17.89
N PHE A 221 12.73 16.48 -17.45
CA PHE A 221 13.70 17.53 -17.73
C PHE A 221 14.11 18.24 -16.42
N PRO A 222 14.95 17.63 -15.57
CA PRO A 222 15.37 18.21 -14.29
C PRO A 222 16.04 19.58 -14.39
N VAL A 223 16.60 19.91 -15.57
CA VAL A 223 17.17 21.23 -15.86
C VAL A 223 16.17 22.38 -15.68
N LEU A 224 14.86 22.10 -15.84
CA LEU A 224 13.80 23.07 -15.63
C LEU A 224 13.73 23.55 -14.16
N ASN A 225 14.32 22.83 -13.23
CA ASN A 225 14.42 23.26 -11.84
C ASN A 225 15.34 24.45 -11.63
N ASN A 226 16.14 24.83 -12.62
CA ASN A 226 16.96 26.03 -12.60
C ASN A 226 16.19 27.30 -13.01
N LEU A 227 14.92 27.17 -13.39
CA LEU A 227 14.08 28.30 -13.72
C LEU A 227 13.75 29.13 -12.47
N PRO A 228 13.52 30.45 -12.62
CA PRO A 228 13.02 31.28 -11.53
C PRO A 228 11.72 30.73 -10.94
N GLY A 229 11.52 30.86 -9.63
CA GLY A 229 10.39 30.24 -8.91
C GLY A 229 9.00 30.55 -9.49
N PHE A 230 8.79 31.73 -10.10
CA PHE A 230 7.52 32.06 -10.75
C PHE A 230 7.22 31.24 -12.03
N LEU A 231 8.25 30.61 -12.63
CA LEU A 231 8.14 29.67 -13.75
C LEU A 231 8.25 28.20 -13.29
N ALA A 232 8.58 27.97 -12.02
CA ALA A 232 8.80 26.64 -11.43
C ALA A 232 7.96 26.47 -10.13
N PRO A 233 6.63 26.55 -10.18
CA PRO A 233 5.76 26.52 -8.99
C PRO A 233 5.92 25.21 -8.17
N TRP A 234 6.37 24.13 -8.78
CA TRP A 234 6.66 22.88 -8.09
C TRP A 234 7.74 23.00 -7.02
N GLN A 235 8.69 23.95 -7.15
CA GLN A 235 9.75 24.17 -6.14
C GLN A 235 9.14 24.54 -4.78
N ALA A 236 8.28 25.56 -4.77
CA ALA A 236 7.63 26.00 -3.53
C ALA A 236 6.69 24.93 -2.97
N LYS A 237 5.94 24.20 -3.84
CA LYS A 237 5.06 23.12 -3.41
C LYS A 237 5.85 21.99 -2.77
N ALA A 238 6.96 21.56 -3.37
CA ALA A 238 7.82 20.51 -2.86
C ALA A 238 8.51 20.90 -1.55
N GLU A 239 9.04 22.12 -1.46
CA GLU A 239 9.68 22.61 -0.23
C GLU A 239 8.70 22.71 0.93
N ASN A 240 7.49 23.25 0.69
CA ASN A 240 6.44 23.29 1.72
C ASN A 240 6.04 21.88 2.19
N HIS A 241 5.91 20.94 1.26
CA HIS A 241 5.63 19.54 1.61
C HIS A 241 6.75 18.96 2.49
N TYR A 242 8.02 19.12 2.07
CA TYR A 242 9.17 18.64 2.84
C TYR A 242 9.19 19.23 4.24
N THR A 243 9.10 20.55 4.37
CA THR A 243 9.17 21.24 5.67
C THR A 243 8.05 20.78 6.60
N THR A 244 6.79 20.76 6.09
CA THR A 244 5.64 20.31 6.89
C THR A 244 5.80 18.86 7.34
N LYS A 245 6.27 17.99 6.45
CA LYS A 245 6.49 16.57 6.75
C LYS A 245 7.65 16.36 7.73
N TYR A 246 8.70 17.12 7.60
CA TYR A 246 9.85 17.11 8.50
C TYR A 246 9.44 17.53 9.92
N ASP A 247 8.76 18.67 10.06
CA ASP A 247 8.34 19.20 11.35
C ASP A 247 7.39 18.21 12.07
N LEU A 248 6.42 17.66 11.34
CA LEU A 248 5.49 16.66 11.90
C LEU A 248 6.24 15.41 12.40
N ARG A 249 7.19 14.90 11.62
CA ARG A 249 7.94 13.69 11.97
C ARG A 249 8.91 13.92 13.12
N ALA A 250 9.60 15.06 13.12
CA ALA A 250 10.49 15.45 14.20
C ALA A 250 9.73 15.61 15.52
N GLU A 251 8.56 16.26 15.51
CA GLU A 251 7.73 16.43 16.69
C GLU A 251 7.18 15.10 17.21
N ASN A 252 6.67 14.23 16.34
CA ASN A 252 6.19 12.90 16.75
C ASN A 252 7.33 12.05 17.33
N PHE A 253 8.53 12.11 16.74
CA PHE A 253 9.71 11.41 17.24
C PHE A 253 10.12 11.94 18.62
N ARG A 254 10.17 13.26 18.81
CA ARG A 254 10.46 13.90 20.11
C ARG A 254 9.45 13.43 21.17
N ARG A 255 8.15 13.47 20.89
CA ARG A 255 7.10 12.94 21.77
C ARG A 255 7.32 11.47 22.11
N GLY A 256 7.71 10.66 21.12
CA GLY A 256 8.03 9.25 21.33
C GLY A 256 9.21 9.05 22.29
N LEU A 257 10.26 9.85 22.17
CA LEU A 257 11.42 9.78 23.09
C LEU A 257 11.09 10.23 24.51
N GLU A 258 10.17 11.18 24.67
CA GLU A 258 9.72 11.71 25.97
C GLU A 258 8.63 10.84 26.64
N SER A 259 7.96 9.95 25.90
CA SER A 259 6.93 9.07 26.44
C SER A 259 7.49 8.17 27.57
N ASP A 260 6.73 7.92 28.63
CA ASP A 260 7.12 6.96 29.67
C ASP A 260 7.00 5.51 29.23
N ALA A 261 6.12 5.23 28.25
CA ALA A 261 5.91 3.89 27.71
C ALA A 261 7.03 3.48 26.73
N TRP A 262 7.24 2.16 26.61
CA TRP A 262 8.03 1.60 25.53
C TRP A 262 7.40 1.97 24.18
N ASN A 263 8.25 2.25 23.22
CA ASN A 263 7.85 2.43 21.82
C ASN A 263 9.01 2.15 20.87
N ILE A 264 8.68 1.98 19.58
CA ILE A 264 9.65 1.65 18.54
C ILE A 264 10.68 2.78 18.36
N SER A 265 10.33 4.05 18.55
CA SER A 265 11.29 5.16 18.44
C SER A 265 12.45 5.00 19.43
N LYS A 266 12.16 4.70 20.68
CA LYS A 266 13.18 4.45 21.71
C LYS A 266 13.99 3.19 21.40
N HIS A 267 13.31 2.13 20.93
CA HIS A 267 13.97 0.88 20.59
C HIS A 267 14.94 1.06 19.42
N LEU A 268 14.52 1.69 18.31
CA LEU A 268 15.37 1.88 17.14
C LEU A 268 16.49 2.90 17.40
N LYS A 269 16.24 3.97 18.19
CA LYS A 269 17.32 4.88 18.60
C LYS A 269 18.44 4.13 19.32
N LYS A 270 18.09 3.27 20.29
CA LYS A 270 19.09 2.42 20.99
C LYS A 270 19.79 1.45 20.03
N THR A 271 19.10 0.91 19.04
CA THR A 271 19.69 0.02 18.02
C THR A 271 20.71 0.77 17.18
N VAL A 272 20.37 1.98 16.71
CA VAL A 272 21.28 2.83 15.93
C VAL A 272 22.53 3.16 16.73
N GLU A 273 22.39 3.54 18.01
CA GLU A 273 23.50 3.84 18.90
C GLU A 273 24.37 2.61 19.19
N LYS A 274 23.75 1.46 19.49
CA LYS A 274 24.44 0.20 19.81
C LYS A 274 25.26 -0.33 18.63
N ASP A 275 24.67 -0.31 17.44
CA ASP A 275 25.29 -0.85 16.21
C ASP A 275 26.18 0.18 15.50
N SER A 276 26.31 1.39 16.07
CA SER A 276 27.08 2.51 15.51
C SER A 276 26.72 2.79 14.04
N LEU A 277 25.41 2.78 13.74
CA LEU A 277 24.94 3.06 12.38
C LEU A 277 25.12 4.55 12.07
N ASP A 278 25.59 4.84 10.87
CA ASP A 278 25.65 6.21 10.35
C ASP A 278 24.23 6.64 9.88
N MET A 279 23.40 6.98 10.87
CA MET A 279 22.02 7.41 10.66
C MET A 279 21.69 8.57 11.61
N PRO A 280 21.63 9.80 11.12
CA PRO A 280 21.19 10.97 11.88
C PRO A 280 19.79 10.79 12.47
N LEU A 281 19.49 11.44 13.60
CA LEU A 281 18.18 11.29 14.26
C LEU A 281 17.00 11.80 13.44
N ASP A 282 17.22 12.80 12.60
CA ASP A 282 16.21 13.30 11.66
C ASP A 282 15.92 12.28 10.54
N GLU A 283 16.93 11.57 10.04
CA GLU A 283 16.75 10.46 9.10
C GLU A 283 15.97 9.31 9.75
N LEU A 284 16.26 8.98 11.01
CA LEU A 284 15.49 8.00 11.79
C LEU A 284 14.03 8.45 12.00
N ALA A 285 13.80 9.73 12.29
CA ALA A 285 12.45 10.29 12.41
C ALA A 285 11.68 10.19 11.07
N PHE A 286 12.37 10.42 9.95
CA PHE A 286 11.80 10.22 8.61
C PHE A 286 11.44 8.77 8.33
N GLU A 287 12.29 7.84 8.74
CA GLU A 287 12.06 6.40 8.59
C GLU A 287 10.79 5.95 9.36
N LEU A 288 10.66 6.36 10.62
CA LEU A 288 9.48 6.07 11.45
C LEU A 288 8.21 6.66 10.84
N GLY A 289 8.25 7.91 10.35
CA GLY A 289 7.14 8.54 9.68
C GLY A 289 6.76 7.82 8.37
N THR A 290 7.71 7.25 7.65
CA THR A 290 7.44 6.45 6.45
C THR A 290 6.67 5.16 6.78
N MET A 291 6.93 4.56 7.94
CA MET A 291 6.14 3.41 8.42
C MET A 291 4.68 3.79 8.68
N ILE A 292 4.41 5.02 9.20
CA ILE A 292 3.04 5.52 9.39
C ILE A 292 2.34 5.68 8.04
N ASP A 293 2.98 6.39 7.11
CA ASP A 293 2.41 6.68 5.80
C ASP A 293 1.97 5.38 5.10
N ALA A 294 2.87 4.38 5.09
CA ALA A 294 2.62 3.09 4.45
C ALA A 294 1.52 2.26 5.15
N ALA A 295 1.55 2.21 6.50
CA ALA A 295 0.58 1.42 7.26
C ALA A 295 -0.82 2.02 7.20
N LEU A 296 -0.94 3.37 7.26
CA LEU A 296 -2.21 4.06 7.25
C LEU A 296 -2.98 3.78 5.96
N ASP A 297 -2.38 4.00 4.81
CA ASP A 297 -3.07 3.83 3.53
C ASP A 297 -3.32 2.35 3.21
N GLY A 298 -2.27 1.51 3.23
CA GLY A 298 -2.39 0.12 2.81
C GLY A 298 -3.36 -0.71 3.65
N THR A 299 -3.37 -0.51 4.97
CA THR A 299 -4.24 -1.26 5.89
C THR A 299 -5.67 -0.73 5.86
N THR A 300 -5.85 0.59 5.92
CA THR A 300 -7.17 1.22 5.87
C THR A 300 -7.90 0.88 4.58
N ASP A 301 -7.24 1.02 3.42
CA ASP A 301 -7.88 0.79 2.13
C ASP A 301 -8.25 -0.69 1.94
N SER A 302 -7.44 -1.62 2.44
CA SER A 302 -7.80 -3.05 2.46
C SER A 302 -9.08 -3.32 3.29
N LEU A 303 -9.22 -2.68 4.45
CA LEU A 303 -10.44 -2.79 5.28
C LEU A 303 -11.66 -2.15 4.62
N ILE A 304 -11.49 -1.01 3.94
CA ILE A 304 -12.58 -0.37 3.17
C ILE A 304 -13.04 -1.30 2.05
N TRP A 305 -12.11 -1.93 1.32
CA TRP A 305 -12.46 -2.90 0.27
C TRP A 305 -13.15 -4.15 0.81
N PHE A 306 -12.86 -4.57 2.03
CA PHE A 306 -13.63 -5.61 2.71
C PHE A 306 -15.10 -5.19 2.91
N VAL A 307 -15.34 -3.95 3.37
CA VAL A 307 -16.71 -3.44 3.52
C VAL A 307 -17.42 -3.35 2.16
N VAL A 308 -16.72 -2.91 1.11
CA VAL A 308 -17.27 -2.93 -0.27
C VAL A 308 -17.63 -4.35 -0.68
N ALA A 309 -16.79 -5.36 -0.39
CA ALA A 309 -17.11 -6.76 -0.68
C ALA A 309 -18.37 -7.22 0.06
N CYS A 310 -18.51 -6.90 1.34
CA CYS A 310 -19.71 -7.21 2.13
C CYS A 310 -21.00 -6.58 1.56
N ILE A 311 -20.90 -5.44 0.89
CA ILE A 311 -22.07 -4.73 0.35
C ILE A 311 -22.40 -5.21 -1.06
N THR A 312 -21.40 -5.49 -1.89
CA THR A 312 -21.56 -5.61 -3.34
C THR A 312 -21.44 -7.03 -3.90
N GLN A 313 -20.84 -7.95 -3.12
CA GLN A 313 -20.61 -9.32 -3.57
C GLN A 313 -21.66 -10.30 -3.00
N ASP A 314 -21.64 -11.54 -3.49
CA ASP A 314 -22.53 -12.58 -2.96
C ASP A 314 -22.31 -12.78 -1.46
N GLN A 315 -23.40 -12.71 -0.69
CA GLN A 315 -23.38 -12.83 0.78
C GLN A 315 -23.06 -14.24 1.28
N GLY A 316 -22.92 -15.22 0.41
CA GLY A 316 -22.56 -16.60 0.78
C GLY A 316 -21.26 -16.69 1.57
N PHE A 317 -20.25 -15.86 1.25
CA PHE A 317 -19.00 -15.84 1.99
C PHE A 317 -19.18 -15.30 3.43
N VAL A 318 -20.06 -14.32 3.63
CA VAL A 318 -20.36 -13.78 4.97
C VAL A 318 -21.06 -14.84 5.82
N ALA A 319 -22.00 -15.59 5.22
CA ALA A 319 -22.71 -16.67 5.93
C ALA A 319 -21.76 -17.77 6.38
N LYS A 320 -20.87 -18.25 5.50
CA LYS A 320 -19.85 -19.26 5.82
C LYS A 320 -18.90 -18.80 6.94
N ALA A 321 -18.41 -17.55 6.86
CA ALA A 321 -17.53 -16.98 7.88
C ALA A 321 -18.21 -16.90 9.24
N ARG A 322 -19.50 -16.54 9.28
CA ARG A 322 -20.29 -16.47 10.53
C ARG A 322 -20.54 -17.86 11.12
N GLU A 323 -20.80 -18.85 10.29
CA GLU A 323 -20.93 -20.23 10.75
C GLU A 323 -19.63 -20.72 11.41
N GLU A 324 -18.47 -20.46 10.80
CA GLU A 324 -17.16 -20.77 11.39
C GLU A 324 -16.95 -20.03 12.71
N LEU A 325 -17.23 -18.71 12.75
CA LEU A 325 -17.08 -17.89 13.95
C LEU A 325 -18.01 -18.33 15.07
N ASP A 326 -19.27 -18.63 14.78
CA ASP A 326 -20.25 -19.06 15.78
C ASP A 326 -19.88 -20.45 16.36
N ALA A 327 -19.27 -21.34 15.54
CA ALA A 327 -18.81 -22.64 15.98
C ALA A 327 -17.54 -22.59 16.86
N VAL A 328 -16.59 -21.68 16.55
CA VAL A 328 -15.27 -21.63 17.21
C VAL A 328 -15.26 -20.65 18.39
N VAL A 329 -15.86 -19.48 18.21
CA VAL A 329 -15.80 -18.36 19.19
C VAL A 329 -17.06 -18.34 20.05
N GLY A 330 -18.22 -18.69 19.46
CA GLY A 330 -19.52 -18.55 20.11
C GLY A 330 -19.98 -17.10 20.16
N ARG A 331 -20.85 -16.79 21.15
CA ARG A 331 -21.49 -15.47 21.29
C ARG A 331 -21.09 -14.71 22.56
N ASP A 332 -20.19 -15.28 23.36
CA ASP A 332 -19.88 -14.75 24.70
C ASP A 332 -18.64 -13.85 24.73
N ARG A 333 -17.91 -13.78 23.65
CA ARG A 333 -16.68 -12.96 23.51
C ARG A 333 -16.41 -12.59 22.06
N LEU A 334 -15.60 -11.57 21.86
CA LEU A 334 -15.05 -11.24 20.54
C LEU A 334 -13.97 -12.25 20.10
N PRO A 335 -13.79 -12.46 18.78
CA PRO A 335 -12.64 -13.19 18.24
C PRO A 335 -11.32 -12.55 18.66
N VAL A 336 -10.33 -13.39 18.96
CA VAL A 336 -8.98 -12.97 19.33
C VAL A 336 -7.95 -13.66 18.43
N PRO A 337 -6.69 -13.19 18.36
CA PRO A 337 -5.65 -13.79 17.52
C PRO A 337 -5.42 -15.28 17.73
N ASP A 338 -5.62 -15.78 18.94
CA ASP A 338 -5.46 -17.21 19.29
C ASP A 338 -6.51 -18.11 18.63
N ASP A 339 -7.61 -17.56 18.15
CA ASP A 339 -8.63 -18.28 17.40
C ASP A 339 -8.21 -18.54 15.93
N LYS A 340 -7.27 -17.74 15.40
CA LYS A 340 -6.88 -17.74 13.98
C LYS A 340 -6.57 -19.14 13.41
N PRO A 341 -5.87 -20.04 14.10
CA PRO A 341 -5.61 -21.38 13.58
C PRO A 341 -6.86 -22.23 13.35
N LYS A 342 -7.99 -21.86 14.00
CA LYS A 342 -9.28 -22.56 13.91
C LYS A 342 -10.28 -21.83 13.02
N LEU A 343 -9.87 -20.70 12.40
CA LEU A 343 -10.67 -19.82 11.55
C LEU A 343 -10.05 -19.70 10.14
N PRO A 344 -9.85 -20.80 9.42
CA PRO A 344 -9.25 -20.77 8.09
C PRO A 344 -10.07 -19.99 7.07
N TYR A 345 -11.42 -20.02 7.16
CA TYR A 345 -12.27 -19.29 6.23
C TYR A 345 -12.16 -17.77 6.41
N VAL A 346 -12.12 -17.29 7.66
CA VAL A 346 -11.83 -15.88 7.94
C VAL A 346 -10.45 -15.47 7.39
N THR A 347 -9.46 -16.36 7.51
CA THR A 347 -8.12 -16.11 6.96
C THR A 347 -8.15 -16.07 5.42
N ALA A 348 -8.92 -16.95 4.79
CA ALA A 348 -9.13 -16.95 3.34
C ALA A 348 -9.78 -15.64 2.85
N ILE A 349 -10.74 -15.08 3.61
CA ILE A 349 -11.32 -13.75 3.32
C ILE A 349 -10.24 -12.68 3.30
N VAL A 350 -9.33 -12.66 4.27
CA VAL A 350 -8.25 -11.66 4.36
C VAL A 350 -7.30 -11.78 3.16
N GLU A 351 -6.91 -12.97 2.76
CA GLU A 351 -6.06 -13.17 1.57
C GLU A 351 -6.80 -12.77 0.28
N GLU A 352 -8.12 -13.01 0.21
CA GLU A 352 -8.94 -12.60 -0.93
C GLU A 352 -9.10 -11.08 -1.04
N ILE A 353 -9.15 -10.35 0.07
CA ILE A 353 -9.13 -8.88 0.06
C ILE A 353 -7.87 -8.39 -0.67
N PHE A 354 -6.70 -8.91 -0.30
CA PHE A 354 -5.43 -8.54 -0.91
C PHE A 354 -5.36 -8.88 -2.40
N ARG A 355 -5.96 -9.99 -2.81
CA ARG A 355 -6.01 -10.41 -4.22
C ARG A 355 -6.99 -9.55 -5.03
N TRP A 356 -8.23 -9.44 -4.53
CA TRP A 356 -9.35 -8.84 -5.27
C TRP A 356 -9.15 -7.34 -5.50
N ARG A 357 -8.68 -6.62 -4.46
CA ARG A 357 -8.40 -5.18 -4.51
C ARG A 357 -7.04 -4.88 -3.88
N PRO A 358 -5.95 -5.18 -4.61
CA PRO A 358 -4.62 -4.91 -4.09
C PRO A 358 -4.43 -3.40 -3.88
N ALA A 359 -3.90 -3.00 -2.73
CA ALA A 359 -3.69 -1.59 -2.38
C ALA A 359 -2.81 -0.87 -3.42
N GLY A 360 -1.76 -1.54 -3.92
CA GLY A 360 -0.91 -1.02 -5.01
C GLY A 360 -1.13 -1.80 -6.31
N PRO A 361 -2.12 -1.45 -7.14
CA PRO A 361 -2.48 -2.27 -8.31
C PRO A 361 -1.43 -2.30 -9.42
N GLU A 362 -0.58 -1.27 -9.55
CA GLU A 362 0.57 -1.26 -10.46
C GLU A 362 1.85 -1.77 -9.78
N GLY A 363 1.82 -2.05 -8.47
CA GLY A 363 3.01 -2.23 -7.68
C GLY A 363 3.83 -0.92 -7.60
N VAL A 364 4.97 -0.98 -6.92
CA VAL A 364 5.93 0.14 -6.94
C VAL A 364 6.95 -0.14 -8.03
N PRO A 365 7.08 0.72 -9.05
CA PRO A 365 7.99 0.47 -10.18
C PRO A 365 9.43 0.25 -9.75
N HIS A 366 10.10 -0.70 -10.42
CA HIS A 366 11.52 -0.98 -10.27
C HIS A 366 12.30 -0.39 -11.44
N LEU A 367 13.63 -0.30 -11.31
CA LEU A 367 14.55 0.05 -12.38
C LEU A 367 15.60 -1.05 -12.52
N ASN A 368 15.88 -1.48 -13.76
CA ASN A 368 17.01 -2.36 -13.99
C ASN A 368 18.28 -1.54 -14.26
N LYS A 369 19.39 -1.93 -13.60
CA LYS A 369 20.68 -1.23 -13.72
C LYS A 369 21.58 -1.77 -14.81
N GLU A 370 21.26 -2.91 -15.41
CA GLU A 370 22.05 -3.58 -16.44
C GLU A 370 21.15 -4.10 -17.56
N GLU A 371 21.67 -4.08 -18.80
CA GLU A 371 21.00 -4.77 -19.90
C GLU A 371 21.00 -6.27 -19.64
N THR A 372 19.87 -6.94 -19.87
CA THR A 372 19.73 -8.39 -19.65
C THR A 372 18.75 -9.00 -20.64
N THR A 373 18.67 -10.31 -20.66
CA THR A 373 17.75 -11.06 -21.53
C THR A 373 16.81 -11.92 -20.73
N TYR A 374 15.56 -12.04 -21.21
CA TYR A 374 14.57 -12.93 -20.62
C TYR A 374 13.61 -13.46 -21.71
N ASN A 375 13.41 -14.77 -21.76
CA ASN A 375 12.52 -15.45 -22.71
C ASN A 375 12.74 -15.04 -24.17
N GLY A 376 13.99 -14.87 -24.61
CA GLY A 376 14.34 -14.48 -25.98
C GLY A 376 14.19 -12.98 -26.27
N TYR A 377 13.85 -12.17 -25.27
CA TYR A 377 13.79 -10.71 -25.40
C TYR A 377 14.95 -10.03 -24.69
N ILE A 378 15.33 -8.86 -25.19
CA ILE A 378 16.27 -7.98 -24.51
C ILE A 378 15.50 -7.00 -23.62
N ILE A 379 15.96 -6.81 -22.39
CA ILE A 379 15.49 -5.77 -21.45
C ILE A 379 16.60 -4.73 -21.35
N PRO A 380 16.43 -3.54 -21.94
CA PRO A 380 17.48 -2.52 -21.96
C PRO A 380 17.83 -2.03 -20.55
N ARG A 381 19.09 -1.64 -20.34
CA ARG A 381 19.51 -0.96 -19.11
C ARG A 381 18.66 0.30 -18.89
N GLY A 382 18.27 0.56 -17.65
CA GLY A 382 17.49 1.73 -17.28
C GLY A 382 15.99 1.61 -17.63
N SER A 383 15.50 0.40 -17.98
CA SER A 383 14.07 0.17 -18.14
C SER A 383 13.34 0.30 -16.80
N VAL A 384 12.22 1.00 -16.80
CA VAL A 384 11.25 0.97 -15.69
C VAL A 384 10.49 -0.34 -15.76
N ILE A 385 10.45 -1.08 -14.66
CA ILE A 385 9.78 -2.39 -14.58
C ILE A 385 8.54 -2.25 -13.70
N VAL A 386 7.38 -2.47 -14.28
CA VAL A 386 6.08 -2.34 -13.60
C VAL A 386 5.49 -3.74 -13.38
N PRO A 387 5.48 -4.25 -12.14
CA PRO A 387 4.77 -5.48 -11.83
C PRO A 387 3.28 -5.16 -11.71
N ASN A 388 2.52 -5.37 -12.79
CA ASN A 388 1.08 -5.11 -12.77
C ASN A 388 0.36 -6.08 -11.81
N VAL A 389 0.37 -5.74 -10.51
CA VAL A 389 -0.20 -6.54 -9.41
C VAL A 389 -1.68 -6.83 -9.67
N TRP A 390 -2.41 -5.88 -10.24
CA TRP A 390 -3.81 -6.06 -10.64
C TRP A 390 -3.99 -7.27 -11.58
N THR A 391 -3.17 -7.36 -12.60
CA THR A 391 -3.24 -8.46 -13.58
C THR A 391 -2.71 -9.77 -12.98
N ILE A 392 -1.59 -9.70 -12.27
CA ILE A 392 -0.98 -10.88 -11.61
C ILE A 392 -1.95 -11.51 -10.61
N SER A 393 -2.68 -10.70 -9.85
CA SER A 393 -3.68 -11.17 -8.89
C SER A 393 -4.95 -11.75 -9.55
N ARG A 394 -5.03 -11.72 -10.88
CA ARG A 394 -6.15 -12.24 -11.70
C ARG A 394 -5.73 -13.35 -12.65
N GLU A 395 -4.59 -13.96 -12.40
CA GLU A 395 -4.06 -15.06 -13.20
C GLU A 395 -4.88 -16.32 -12.94
N GLU A 396 -5.72 -16.72 -13.91
CA GLU A 396 -6.66 -17.85 -13.79
C GLU A 396 -5.96 -19.17 -13.50
N ALA A 397 -4.74 -19.35 -14.02
CA ALA A 397 -3.93 -20.54 -13.76
C ALA A 397 -3.58 -20.71 -12.26
N LEU A 398 -3.53 -19.62 -11.48
CA LEU A 398 -3.23 -19.63 -10.06
C LEU A 398 -4.48 -19.52 -9.19
N PHE A 399 -5.41 -18.64 -9.56
CA PHE A 399 -6.54 -18.26 -8.73
C PHE A 399 -7.87 -18.88 -9.18
N GLY A 400 -7.87 -19.67 -10.27
CA GLY A 400 -9.07 -20.29 -10.81
C GLY A 400 -9.96 -19.34 -11.62
N PRO A 401 -11.14 -19.81 -12.03
CA PRO A 401 -12.09 -19.02 -12.83
C PRO A 401 -12.63 -17.81 -12.03
N ASP A 402 -13.26 -16.89 -12.78
CA ASP A 402 -13.92 -15.70 -12.23
C ASP A 402 -12.97 -14.83 -11.36
N PRO A 403 -11.80 -14.42 -11.91
CA PRO A 403 -10.77 -13.73 -11.15
C PRO A 403 -11.17 -12.30 -10.73
N ASP A 404 -12.24 -11.75 -11.29
CA ASP A 404 -12.77 -10.44 -10.94
C ASP A 404 -13.76 -10.49 -9.75
N ASP A 405 -14.24 -11.69 -9.37
CA ASP A 405 -15.15 -11.90 -8.26
C ASP A 405 -14.40 -12.13 -6.94
N PHE A 406 -15.09 -11.83 -5.83
CA PHE A 406 -14.60 -12.05 -4.47
C PHE A 406 -14.98 -13.44 -3.99
N ILE A 407 -14.07 -14.40 -4.07
CA ILE A 407 -14.31 -15.82 -3.77
C ILE A 407 -13.25 -16.33 -2.78
N PRO A 408 -13.48 -16.25 -1.46
CA PRO A 408 -12.53 -16.75 -0.44
C PRO A 408 -12.21 -18.24 -0.57
N ASP A 409 -13.17 -19.03 -1.05
CA ASP A 409 -13.01 -20.49 -1.21
C ASP A 409 -11.80 -20.89 -2.07
N ARG A 410 -11.33 -20.00 -2.98
CA ARG A 410 -10.14 -20.25 -3.81
C ARG A 410 -8.85 -20.46 -3.00
N TRP A 411 -8.82 -19.94 -1.77
CA TRP A 411 -7.68 -20.00 -0.86
C TRP A 411 -7.65 -21.27 -0.01
N LEU A 412 -8.68 -22.11 -0.11
CA LEU A 412 -8.80 -23.33 0.66
C LEU A 412 -8.60 -24.55 -0.22
N ASP A 413 -8.00 -25.61 0.34
CA ASP A 413 -7.93 -26.93 -0.27
C ASP A 413 -9.32 -27.59 -0.31
N GLU A 414 -9.42 -28.77 -0.92
CA GLU A 414 -10.68 -29.50 -1.08
C GLU A 414 -11.35 -29.86 0.27
N ASP A 415 -10.58 -29.92 1.36
CA ASP A 415 -11.09 -30.12 2.72
C ASP A 415 -11.82 -28.88 3.29
N GLY A 416 -11.70 -27.72 2.63
CA GLY A 416 -12.26 -26.44 3.07
C GLY A 416 -11.63 -25.87 4.35
N LYS A 417 -10.49 -26.42 4.80
CA LYS A 417 -9.85 -26.10 6.09
C LYS A 417 -8.39 -25.71 5.96
N THR A 418 -7.71 -26.20 4.96
CA THR A 418 -6.28 -25.95 4.75
C THR A 418 -6.07 -24.81 3.78
N LEU A 419 -5.29 -23.79 4.17
CA LEU A 419 -4.97 -22.66 3.31
C LEU A 419 -3.93 -23.04 2.24
N LYS A 420 -4.21 -22.74 0.99
CA LYS A 420 -3.26 -22.86 -0.12
C LYS A 420 -2.18 -21.79 -0.03
N ALA A 421 -0.95 -22.17 -0.32
CA ALA A 421 0.18 -21.24 -0.43
C ALA A 421 0.20 -20.55 -1.81
N LEU A 422 -0.72 -19.62 -2.07
CA LEU A 422 -0.75 -18.86 -3.30
C LEU A 422 0.17 -17.63 -3.21
N PRO A 423 0.78 -17.17 -4.33
CA PRO A 423 1.75 -16.09 -4.31
C PRO A 423 1.12 -14.74 -3.98
N PRO A 424 1.59 -14.03 -2.94
CA PRO A 424 1.02 -12.75 -2.51
C PRO A 424 1.63 -11.58 -3.30
N ALA A 425 1.19 -11.34 -4.53
CA ALA A 425 1.71 -10.27 -5.39
C ALA A 425 1.61 -8.87 -4.75
N VAL A 426 0.60 -8.64 -3.92
CA VAL A 426 0.33 -7.33 -3.27
C VAL A 426 1.50 -6.82 -2.40
N PHE A 427 2.29 -7.72 -1.83
CA PHE A 427 3.42 -7.35 -0.97
C PHE A 427 4.75 -7.21 -1.72
N GLY A 428 4.73 -7.26 -3.06
CA GLY A 428 5.93 -7.12 -3.89
C GLY A 428 6.86 -8.34 -3.85
N TYR A 429 8.06 -8.17 -4.39
CA TYR A 429 8.95 -9.27 -4.71
C TYR A 429 10.38 -9.05 -4.20
N GLY A 430 11.04 -10.15 -3.84
CA GLY A 430 12.48 -10.22 -3.59
C GLY A 430 12.97 -9.22 -2.55
N ARG A 431 14.01 -8.46 -2.89
CA ARG A 431 14.66 -7.49 -2.00
C ARG A 431 13.78 -6.29 -1.65
N ARG A 432 12.65 -6.10 -2.35
CA ARG A 432 11.69 -5.00 -2.17
C ARG A 432 10.36 -5.48 -1.60
N THR A 433 10.28 -6.71 -1.13
CA THR A 433 9.09 -7.25 -0.46
C THR A 433 8.73 -6.36 0.74
N CYS A 434 7.42 -6.07 0.89
CA CYS A 434 6.91 -5.24 1.97
C CYS A 434 7.35 -5.77 3.35
N PRO A 435 8.05 -4.99 4.14
CA PRO A 435 8.47 -5.40 5.49
C PRO A 435 7.26 -5.50 6.44
N GLY A 436 6.23 -4.66 6.24
CA GLY A 436 5.02 -4.61 7.07
C GLY A 436 3.98 -5.70 6.79
N ARG A 437 4.24 -6.67 5.90
CA ARG A 437 3.25 -7.68 5.49
C ARG A 437 2.65 -8.51 6.65
N TYR A 438 3.43 -8.79 7.67
CA TYR A 438 2.96 -9.53 8.85
C TYR A 438 2.10 -8.64 9.74
N PHE A 439 2.53 -7.40 9.96
CA PHE A 439 1.76 -6.40 10.69
C PHE A 439 0.39 -6.15 10.05
N ALA A 440 0.35 -5.93 8.73
CA ALA A 440 -0.89 -5.66 7.99
C ALA A 440 -1.85 -6.86 8.03
N ARG A 441 -1.35 -8.08 7.77
CA ARG A 441 -2.16 -9.30 7.86
C ARG A 441 -2.78 -9.50 9.23
N ASN A 442 -2.01 -9.26 10.28
CA ASN A 442 -2.48 -9.40 11.65
C ASN A 442 -3.56 -8.36 11.98
N ALA A 443 -3.32 -7.09 11.68
CA ALA A 443 -4.28 -6.01 11.94
C ALA A 443 -5.59 -6.22 11.17
N ILE A 444 -5.51 -6.52 9.86
CA ILE A 444 -6.69 -6.74 9.03
C ILE A 444 -7.45 -7.99 9.49
N TRP A 445 -6.75 -9.07 9.83
CA TRP A 445 -7.39 -10.30 10.29
C TRP A 445 -8.23 -10.06 11.55
N VAL A 446 -7.68 -9.38 12.57
CA VAL A 446 -8.40 -9.10 13.82
C VAL A 446 -9.64 -8.25 13.55
N VAL A 447 -9.50 -7.18 12.76
CA VAL A 447 -10.62 -6.29 12.45
C VAL A 447 -11.70 -7.02 11.65
N VAL A 448 -11.34 -7.78 10.60
CA VAL A 448 -12.29 -8.54 9.77
C VAL A 448 -13.03 -9.60 10.59
N ALA A 449 -12.32 -10.35 11.44
CA ALA A 449 -12.94 -11.35 12.31
C ALA A 449 -13.98 -10.71 13.25
N GLN A 450 -13.62 -9.59 13.89
CA GLN A 450 -14.50 -8.89 14.82
C GLN A 450 -15.66 -8.20 14.12
N LEU A 451 -15.48 -7.64 12.92
CA LEU A 451 -16.55 -7.05 12.12
C LEU A 451 -17.58 -8.11 11.69
N LEU A 452 -17.12 -9.27 11.18
CA LEU A 452 -18.01 -10.38 10.77
C LEU A 452 -18.77 -10.98 11.95
N TRP A 453 -18.12 -11.07 13.12
CA TRP A 453 -18.75 -11.55 14.34
C TRP A 453 -19.81 -10.57 14.87
N SER A 454 -19.56 -9.27 14.76
CA SER A 454 -20.37 -8.24 15.39
C SER A 454 -21.54 -7.75 14.53
N PHE A 455 -21.33 -7.57 13.22
CA PHE A 455 -22.23 -6.75 12.43
C PHE A 455 -22.75 -7.43 11.16
N ASP A 456 -23.99 -7.09 10.82
CA ASP A 456 -24.55 -7.19 9.48
C ASP A 456 -24.24 -5.89 8.74
N ILE A 457 -23.32 -5.98 7.76
CA ILE A 457 -22.75 -4.82 7.06
C ILE A 457 -23.53 -4.61 5.77
N LYS A 458 -24.11 -3.41 5.60
CA LYS A 458 -24.92 -3.03 4.44
C LYS A 458 -24.54 -1.64 3.95
N ALA A 459 -24.99 -1.27 2.76
CA ALA A 459 -24.89 0.11 2.27
C ALA A 459 -25.60 1.07 3.24
N GLY A 460 -25.06 2.26 3.40
CA GLY A 460 -25.74 3.34 4.11
C GLY A 460 -26.98 3.79 3.36
N LEU A 461 -27.83 4.56 4.03
CA LEU A 461 -29.07 5.08 3.44
C LEU A 461 -28.87 6.54 2.99
N SER A 462 -29.50 6.88 1.88
CA SER A 462 -29.62 8.28 1.44
C SER A 462 -30.46 9.07 2.45
N GLU A 463 -29.97 10.20 2.88
CA GLU A 463 -30.70 11.09 3.79
C GLU A 463 -31.96 11.70 3.14
N GLU A 464 -31.97 11.80 1.80
CA GLU A 464 -33.07 12.37 1.04
C GLU A 464 -34.19 11.36 0.75
N THR A 465 -33.81 10.11 0.37
CA THR A 465 -34.77 9.10 -0.11
C THR A 465 -35.01 7.96 0.86
N GLY A 466 -34.13 7.76 1.85
CA GLY A 466 -34.14 6.59 2.73
C GLY A 466 -33.73 5.27 2.05
N GLU A 467 -33.39 5.29 0.76
CA GLU A 467 -32.99 4.12 0.00
C GLU A 467 -31.48 3.81 0.18
N PRO A 468 -31.06 2.55 0.02
CA PRO A 468 -29.64 2.19 0.06
C PRO A 468 -28.81 2.96 -0.97
N ILE A 469 -27.68 3.52 -0.54
CA ILE A 469 -26.72 4.19 -1.42
C ILE A 469 -26.06 3.13 -2.31
N LEU A 470 -26.04 3.38 -3.63
CA LEU A 470 -25.35 2.49 -4.57
C LEU A 470 -23.83 2.60 -4.37
N VAL A 471 -23.20 1.50 -4.01
CA VAL A 471 -21.73 1.37 -3.91
C VAL A 471 -21.21 0.68 -5.16
N ASP A 472 -20.35 1.36 -5.90
CA ASP A 472 -19.73 0.79 -7.10
C ASP A 472 -18.44 0.03 -6.71
N PRO A 473 -18.37 -1.31 -6.92
CA PRO A 473 -17.22 -2.13 -6.53
C PRO A 473 -15.94 -1.86 -7.33
N ILE A 474 -16.00 -1.02 -8.37
CA ILE A 474 -14.84 -0.68 -9.20
C ILE A 474 -14.49 0.80 -9.16
N ALA A 475 -15.28 1.63 -8.49
CA ALA A 475 -15.02 3.05 -8.34
C ALA A 475 -13.90 3.29 -7.32
N CYS A 476 -12.80 3.85 -7.78
CA CYS A 476 -11.61 4.06 -6.95
C CYS A 476 -10.79 5.26 -7.39
N THR A 477 -9.92 5.71 -6.50
CA THR A 477 -8.87 6.67 -6.83
C THR A 477 -7.86 6.06 -7.81
N TYR A 478 -7.09 6.91 -8.46
CA TYR A 478 -5.91 6.50 -9.24
C TYR A 478 -4.65 7.08 -8.59
N GLY A 479 -3.55 6.36 -8.68
CA GLY A 479 -2.28 6.73 -8.05
C GLY A 479 -1.55 5.49 -7.52
N LEU A 480 -0.65 5.71 -6.54
CA LEU A 480 0.11 4.63 -5.92
C LEU A 480 -0.82 3.63 -5.20
N VAL A 481 -1.84 4.15 -4.52
CA VAL A 481 -2.79 3.36 -3.73
C VAL A 481 -4.18 3.46 -4.32
N MET A 482 -4.85 2.31 -4.43
CA MET A 482 -6.21 2.18 -4.93
C MET A 482 -7.19 2.21 -3.76
N ARG A 483 -7.76 3.38 -3.48
CA ARG A 483 -8.79 3.59 -2.46
C ARG A 483 -10.17 3.61 -3.09
N ALA A 484 -11.15 2.92 -2.49
CA ALA A 484 -12.55 3.07 -2.90
C ALA A 484 -13.00 4.52 -2.74
N LEU A 485 -13.87 5.01 -3.65
CA LEU A 485 -14.44 6.34 -3.48
C LEU A 485 -15.29 6.38 -2.19
N PRO A 486 -15.39 7.53 -1.52
CA PRO A 486 -16.10 7.65 -0.24
C PRO A 486 -17.55 7.16 -0.33
N PHE A 487 -17.97 6.37 0.65
CA PHE A 487 -19.34 5.90 0.81
C PHE A 487 -19.68 5.75 2.30
N LYS A 488 -20.98 5.67 2.61
CA LYS A 488 -21.46 5.33 3.95
C LYS A 488 -21.87 3.86 4.01
N ALA A 489 -21.60 3.20 5.15
CA ALA A 489 -22.06 1.84 5.42
C ALA A 489 -22.79 1.76 6.76
N SER A 490 -23.75 0.86 6.82
CA SER A 490 -24.53 0.55 8.02
C SER A 490 -23.94 -0.70 8.68
N PHE A 491 -23.66 -0.61 9.98
CA PHE A 491 -23.12 -1.68 10.82
C PHE A 491 -24.19 -2.09 11.85
N ASN A 492 -25.07 -3.00 11.46
CA ASN A 492 -26.16 -3.44 12.31
C ASN A 492 -25.72 -4.61 13.20
N PRO A 493 -25.86 -4.55 14.54
CA PRO A 493 -25.52 -5.67 15.40
C PRO A 493 -26.24 -6.95 14.98
N ARG A 494 -25.54 -8.08 14.91
CA ARG A 494 -26.13 -9.40 14.56
C ARG A 494 -27.16 -9.88 15.58
N GLY A 495 -27.10 -9.38 16.80
CA GLY A 495 -28.04 -9.69 17.86
C GLY A 495 -27.77 -8.95 19.16
N PRO A 496 -28.65 -9.10 20.18
CA PRO A 496 -28.48 -8.40 21.46
C PRO A 496 -27.16 -8.66 22.16
N TRP A 497 -26.65 -9.88 22.06
CA TRP A 497 -25.36 -10.29 22.68
C TRP A 497 -24.17 -9.43 22.25
N VAL A 498 -24.19 -8.87 21.04
CA VAL A 498 -23.12 -8.00 20.55
C VAL A 498 -22.98 -6.78 21.45
N ARG A 499 -24.09 -6.12 21.78
CA ARG A 499 -24.10 -4.98 22.70
C ARG A 499 -23.64 -5.36 24.11
N GLU A 500 -24.07 -6.51 24.60
CA GLU A 500 -23.72 -7.01 25.93
C GLU A 500 -22.21 -7.29 26.04
N VAL A 501 -21.62 -7.97 25.04
CA VAL A 501 -20.18 -8.27 25.03
C VAL A 501 -19.35 -6.98 24.93
N ILE A 502 -19.73 -6.07 24.02
CA ILE A 502 -18.98 -4.82 23.83
C ILE A 502 -19.11 -3.91 25.07
N ALA A 503 -20.30 -3.82 25.68
CA ALA A 503 -20.51 -3.04 26.89
C ALA A 503 -19.68 -3.56 28.09
N ARG A 504 -19.52 -4.88 28.20
CA ARG A 504 -18.68 -5.51 29.23
C ARG A 504 -17.20 -5.15 29.07
N ASP A 505 -16.69 -5.13 27.83
CA ASP A 505 -15.31 -4.77 27.54
C ASP A 505 -15.06 -3.26 27.64
N GLY A 506 -16.11 -2.46 27.48
CA GLY A 506 -16.16 -1.02 27.67
C GLY A 506 -15.35 -0.23 26.65
N ASP A 507 -15.30 1.10 26.86
CA ASP A 507 -14.41 1.98 26.13
C ASP A 507 -12.94 1.68 26.45
N THR A 508 -12.16 1.28 25.43
CA THR A 508 -10.76 0.88 25.62
C THR A 508 -9.83 2.07 25.89
N TYR A 509 -10.30 3.32 25.73
CA TYR A 509 -9.49 4.49 26.08
C TYR A 509 -9.24 4.64 27.58
N SER A 510 -10.06 4.00 28.41
CA SER A 510 -9.86 3.92 29.87
C SER A 510 -8.77 2.92 30.27
N LYS A 511 -8.35 2.00 29.37
CA LYS A 511 -7.33 0.98 29.67
C LYS A 511 -5.93 1.60 29.65
N ASP A 512 -5.08 1.11 30.54
CA ASP A 512 -3.67 1.53 30.62
C ASP A 512 -2.88 0.99 29.43
N HIS A 513 -2.85 1.76 28.34
CA HIS A 513 -2.10 1.41 27.14
C HIS A 513 -0.57 1.45 27.36
N ALA A 514 -0.06 2.24 28.32
CA ALA A 514 1.36 2.30 28.62
C ALA A 514 1.84 0.96 29.22
N ALA A 515 1.07 0.36 30.11
CA ALA A 515 1.36 -0.98 30.64
C ALA A 515 1.44 -2.02 29.52
N MET A 516 0.51 -1.99 28.56
CA MET A 516 0.51 -2.89 27.39
C MET A 516 1.74 -2.67 26.49
N LEU A 517 2.10 -1.41 26.21
CA LEU A 517 3.31 -1.10 25.43
C LEU A 517 4.58 -1.57 26.14
N ASN A 518 4.65 -1.42 27.45
CA ASN A 518 5.78 -1.91 28.24
C ASN A 518 5.87 -3.44 28.25
N GLN A 519 4.73 -4.15 28.20
CA GLN A 519 4.71 -5.59 28.04
C GLN A 519 5.25 -6.00 26.65
N ILE A 520 4.85 -5.30 25.58
CA ILE A 520 5.43 -5.48 24.23
C ILE A 520 6.94 -5.26 24.27
N GLY A 521 7.40 -4.21 24.96
CA GLY A 521 8.82 -3.94 25.15
C GLY A 521 9.58 -5.04 25.88
N ALA A 522 8.95 -5.69 26.85
CA ALA A 522 9.53 -6.84 27.53
C ALA A 522 9.68 -8.07 26.61
N GLU A 523 8.73 -8.28 25.69
CA GLU A 523 8.88 -9.31 24.64
C GLU A 523 10.02 -8.99 23.67
N PHE A 524 10.14 -7.72 23.24
CA PHE A 524 11.26 -7.28 22.41
C PHE A 524 12.63 -7.44 23.07
N ALA A 525 12.72 -7.34 24.38
CA ALA A 525 13.99 -7.56 25.11
C ALA A 525 14.45 -9.02 25.09
N LYS A 526 13.57 -9.96 24.71
CA LYS A 526 13.88 -11.40 24.56
C LYS A 526 14.31 -11.79 23.14
N LEU A 527 14.04 -10.90 22.15
CA LEU A 527 14.42 -11.09 20.75
C LEU A 527 15.86 -10.66 20.50
#